data_e22c344684f698bd26c85822ebf779a3
#
_entry.id   e22c344684f698bd26c85822ebf779a3
#
_cell.length_a   1.000
_cell.length_b   1.000
_cell.length_c   1.000
_cell.angle_alpha   90.00
_cell.angle_beta   90.00
_cell.angle_gamma   90.00
#
_symmetry.space_group_name_H-M   'P 1'
#
loop_
_entity.id
_entity.type
_entity.pdbx_description
1 polymer ?
#
loop_
_entity_poly.entity_id
_entity_poly.type
_entity_poly.pdbx_seq_one_letter_code
_entity_poly.pdbx_strand_id
1 'polypeptide(L)'
;TLRRKRGAVAATASPAYGPVSLELKGGEPEFVVQYAAYYKTKRGFHPRAVNSNASWSVTTPLPFMNLPILTYIAEISPRPVLLIHGEKAHSRYFSETAYAAAAEPKELMIIPGATHTDLYDQIDVIPFDKLTAFFKQHLAA
;
A
#
# COMPACT_ATOMS: atom_id res chain seq x y z
N THR A 1 -21.14 4.13 -15.34
CA THR A 1 -20.75 4.95 -14.18
C THR A 1 -20.75 4.12 -12.89
N LEU A 2 -19.97 4.49 -11.89
CA LEU A 2 -19.87 3.81 -10.58
C LEU A 2 -21.24 3.65 -9.90
N ARG A 3 -22.11 4.66 -10.00
CA ARG A 3 -23.47 4.60 -9.45
C ARG A 3 -24.32 3.49 -10.08
N ARG A 4 -24.20 3.28 -11.40
CA ARG A 4 -24.92 2.21 -12.11
C ARG A 4 -24.37 0.83 -11.67
N LYS A 5 -23.06 0.71 -11.47
CA LYS A 5 -22.43 -0.54 -10.99
C LYS A 5 -22.81 -0.88 -9.55
N ARG A 6 -22.97 0.13 -8.66
CA ARG A 6 -23.50 -0.09 -7.30
C ARG A 6 -24.92 -0.66 -7.32
N GLY A 7 -25.79 -0.10 -8.17
CA GLY A 7 -27.15 -0.61 -8.34
C GLY A 7 -27.16 -2.08 -8.79
N ALA A 8 -26.28 -2.44 -9.73
CA ALA A 8 -26.17 -3.83 -10.19
C ALA A 8 -25.70 -4.79 -9.08
N VAL A 9 -24.73 -4.38 -8.27
CA VAL A 9 -24.26 -5.19 -7.13
C VAL A 9 -25.38 -5.38 -6.11
N ALA A 10 -26.13 -4.32 -5.78
CA ALA A 10 -27.26 -4.42 -4.84
C ALA A 10 -28.39 -5.32 -5.36
N ALA A 11 -28.65 -5.28 -6.67
CA ALA A 11 -29.73 -6.08 -7.29
C ALA A 11 -29.41 -7.59 -7.34
N THR A 12 -28.12 -7.96 -7.45
CA THR A 12 -27.72 -9.37 -7.60
C THR A 12 -27.32 -10.05 -6.28
N ALA A 13 -27.21 -9.30 -5.18
CA ALA A 13 -26.66 -9.73 -3.89
C ALA A 13 -25.25 -10.37 -3.99
N SER A 14 -24.61 -10.27 -5.14
CA SER A 14 -23.25 -10.79 -5.39
C SER A 14 -22.32 -9.63 -5.74
N PRO A 15 -21.09 -9.61 -5.20
CA PRO A 15 -20.11 -8.58 -5.53
C PRO A 15 -19.71 -8.73 -7.01
N ALA A 16 -19.79 -7.61 -7.76
CA ALA A 16 -19.21 -7.53 -9.10
C ALA A 16 -17.75 -7.11 -8.99
N TYR A 17 -16.89 -7.81 -9.72
CA TYR A 17 -15.45 -7.55 -9.76
C TYR A 17 -15.05 -6.91 -11.09
N GLY A 18 -14.00 -6.10 -11.06
CA GLY A 18 -13.32 -5.62 -12.25
C GLY A 18 -12.44 -6.72 -12.88
N PRO A 19 -11.75 -6.40 -13.99
CA PRO A 19 -10.78 -7.32 -14.56
C PRO A 19 -9.63 -7.60 -13.59
N VAL A 20 -8.97 -8.73 -13.77
CA VAL A 20 -7.73 -9.04 -13.05
C VAL A 20 -6.65 -8.04 -13.45
N SER A 21 -6.20 -7.23 -12.52
CA SER A 21 -5.36 -6.06 -12.79
C SER A 21 -3.87 -6.36 -12.92
N LEU A 22 -3.44 -7.60 -12.63
CA LEU A 22 -2.03 -8.02 -12.69
C LEU A 22 -1.78 -9.11 -13.74
N GLU A 23 -2.63 -9.25 -14.75
CA GLU A 23 -2.31 -10.02 -15.96
C GLU A 23 -1.48 -9.14 -16.90
N LEU A 24 -0.23 -9.54 -17.12
CA LEU A 24 0.68 -8.83 -18.00
C LEU A 24 0.39 -9.19 -19.45
N LYS A 25 0.18 -8.17 -20.29
CA LYS A 25 -0.06 -8.32 -21.74
C LYS A 25 1.08 -7.74 -22.58
N GLY A 26 2.04 -7.10 -21.93
CA GLY A 26 3.14 -6.35 -22.53
C GLY A 26 2.85 -4.85 -22.61
N GLY A 27 3.85 -4.05 -22.21
CA GLY A 27 3.73 -2.59 -22.22
C GLY A 27 3.08 -1.97 -20.98
N GLU A 28 2.86 -2.76 -19.92
CA GLU A 28 2.37 -2.22 -18.66
C GLU A 28 3.37 -1.29 -17.98
N PRO A 29 2.90 -0.32 -17.19
CA PRO A 29 3.75 0.48 -16.32
C PRO A 29 4.61 -0.41 -15.39
N GLU A 30 5.81 0.02 -15.11
CA GLU A 30 6.80 -0.77 -14.33
C GLU A 30 6.22 -1.25 -12.98
N PHE A 31 5.47 -0.40 -12.26
CA PHE A 31 4.89 -0.80 -10.99
C PHE A 31 3.89 -1.96 -11.12
N VAL A 32 3.16 -2.07 -12.24
CA VAL A 32 2.25 -3.21 -12.51
C VAL A 32 3.05 -4.49 -12.67
N VAL A 33 4.20 -4.42 -13.38
CA VAL A 33 5.12 -5.55 -13.53
C VAL A 33 5.68 -5.98 -12.16
N GLN A 34 6.11 -5.02 -11.34
CA GLN A 34 6.60 -5.26 -9.99
C GLN A 34 5.55 -5.94 -9.10
N TYR A 35 4.30 -5.46 -9.12
CA TYR A 35 3.21 -6.09 -8.38
C TYR A 35 2.88 -7.49 -8.88
N ALA A 36 2.87 -7.71 -10.19
CA ALA A 36 2.68 -9.05 -10.75
C ALA A 36 3.80 -10.00 -10.33
N ALA A 37 5.06 -9.54 -10.35
CA ALA A 37 6.22 -10.30 -9.89
C ALA A 37 6.14 -10.70 -8.41
N TYR A 38 5.46 -9.91 -7.58
CA TYR A 38 5.18 -10.26 -6.20
C TYR A 38 3.93 -11.15 -6.07
N TYR A 39 2.76 -10.62 -6.40
CA TYR A 39 1.46 -11.26 -6.09
C TYR A 39 1.13 -12.49 -6.94
N LYS A 40 1.73 -12.66 -8.13
CA LYS A 40 1.49 -13.79 -9.04
C LYS A 40 2.57 -14.85 -9.01
N THR A 41 3.57 -14.71 -8.15
CA THR A 41 4.67 -15.65 -8.00
C THR A 41 4.74 -16.19 -6.58
N LYS A 42 5.68 -17.12 -6.34
CA LYS A 42 5.93 -17.68 -5.01
C LYS A 42 6.35 -16.66 -3.95
N ARG A 43 6.70 -15.42 -4.34
CA ARG A 43 7.03 -14.36 -3.40
C ARG A 43 5.84 -14.01 -2.50
N GLY A 44 4.67 -13.73 -3.06
CA GLY A 44 3.50 -13.28 -2.31
C GLY A 44 2.21 -14.04 -2.60
N PHE A 45 2.21 -14.99 -3.56
CA PHE A 45 1.04 -15.79 -3.85
C PHE A 45 0.77 -16.82 -2.76
N HIS A 46 -0.48 -16.89 -2.32
CA HIS A 46 -0.93 -17.94 -1.41
C HIS A 46 -2.20 -18.62 -1.94
N PRO A 47 -2.29 -19.98 -1.95
CA PRO A 47 -3.44 -20.71 -2.50
C PRO A 47 -4.78 -20.37 -1.86
N ARG A 48 -4.78 -19.92 -0.60
CA ARG A 48 -5.99 -19.49 0.11
C ARG A 48 -6.49 -18.10 -0.27
N ALA A 49 -5.69 -17.32 -1.02
CA ALA A 49 -6.05 -15.99 -1.50
C ALA A 49 -6.94 -16.05 -2.76
N VAL A 50 -7.88 -16.98 -2.82
CA VAL A 50 -8.73 -17.23 -4.00
C VAL A 50 -9.55 -16.03 -4.44
N ASN A 51 -9.93 -15.16 -3.51
CA ASN A 51 -10.71 -13.95 -3.78
C ASN A 51 -9.85 -12.68 -3.89
N SER A 52 -8.54 -12.78 -3.65
CA SER A 52 -7.57 -11.67 -3.69
C SER A 52 -6.68 -11.73 -4.92
N ASN A 53 -7.22 -12.14 -6.05
CA ASN A 53 -6.44 -12.37 -7.27
C ASN A 53 -6.18 -11.09 -8.07
N ALA A 54 -5.91 -9.99 -7.36
CA ALA A 54 -5.71 -8.65 -7.93
C ALA A 54 -6.93 -8.14 -8.71
N SER A 55 -8.12 -8.61 -8.36
CA SER A 55 -9.39 -8.11 -8.88
C SER A 55 -10.14 -7.35 -7.78
N TRP A 56 -10.47 -6.10 -8.04
CA TRP A 56 -11.15 -5.23 -7.10
C TRP A 56 -12.66 -5.28 -7.33
N SER A 57 -13.44 -5.23 -6.25
CA SER A 57 -14.87 -4.96 -6.38
C SER A 57 -15.09 -3.63 -7.12
N VAL A 58 -16.07 -3.60 -8.01
CA VAL A 58 -16.40 -2.38 -8.79
C VAL A 58 -16.82 -1.20 -7.92
N THR A 59 -17.14 -1.44 -6.64
CA THR A 59 -17.50 -0.39 -5.67
C THR A 59 -16.32 0.05 -4.80
N THR A 60 -15.20 -0.68 -4.78
CA THR A 60 -14.02 -0.38 -3.96
C THR A 60 -13.49 1.04 -4.11
N PRO A 61 -13.43 1.66 -5.32
CA PRO A 61 -12.93 3.02 -5.44
C PRO A 61 -13.73 4.07 -4.65
N LEU A 62 -15.00 3.84 -4.38
CA LEU A 62 -15.85 4.83 -3.69
C LEU A 62 -15.40 5.14 -2.26
N PRO A 63 -15.21 4.14 -1.36
CA PRO A 63 -14.71 4.42 -0.02
C PRO A 63 -13.30 5.00 -0.06
N PHE A 64 -12.41 4.54 -0.96
CA PHE A 64 -11.06 5.09 -1.08
C PHE A 64 -11.07 6.57 -1.49
N MET A 65 -11.93 6.97 -2.41
CA MET A 65 -12.05 8.37 -2.85
C MET A 65 -12.63 9.28 -1.75
N ASN A 66 -13.34 8.72 -0.79
CA ASN A 66 -13.99 9.47 0.28
C ASN A 66 -13.33 9.25 1.66
N LEU A 67 -12.18 8.58 1.71
CA LEU A 67 -11.47 8.31 2.95
C LEU A 67 -10.35 9.34 3.17
N PRO A 68 -10.55 10.35 4.03
CA PRO A 68 -9.55 11.39 4.29
C PRO A 68 -8.52 10.89 5.32
N ILE A 69 -7.72 9.88 4.98
CA ILE A 69 -6.83 9.17 5.92
C ILE A 69 -5.77 10.06 6.58
N LEU A 70 -5.43 11.19 5.97
CA LEU A 70 -4.43 12.12 6.53
C LEU A 70 -5.04 13.25 7.37
N THR A 71 -6.38 13.35 7.46
CA THR A 71 -7.05 14.45 8.16
C THR A 71 -6.58 14.60 9.62
N TYR A 72 -6.35 13.47 10.28
CA TYR A 72 -5.99 13.46 11.71
C TYR A 72 -4.54 13.03 11.96
N ILE A 73 -3.69 12.99 10.93
CA ILE A 73 -2.31 12.49 11.07
C ILE A 73 -1.50 13.34 12.07
N ALA A 74 -1.78 14.62 12.18
CA ALA A 74 -1.13 15.51 13.13
C ALA A 74 -1.47 15.19 14.60
N GLU A 75 -2.62 14.56 14.86
CA GLU A 75 -3.07 14.17 16.20
C GLU A 75 -2.32 12.94 16.76
N ILE A 76 -1.49 12.29 15.94
CA ILE A 76 -0.59 11.23 16.43
C ILE A 76 0.42 11.80 17.43
N SER A 77 0.84 13.06 17.23
CA SER A 77 1.70 13.77 18.19
C SER A 77 1.10 13.78 19.60
N PRO A 78 1.91 13.63 20.66
CA PRO A 78 3.38 13.60 20.70
C PRO A 78 4.01 12.21 20.45
N ARG A 79 3.24 11.22 20.02
CA ARG A 79 3.80 9.90 19.67
C ARG A 79 4.65 10.01 18.40
N PRO A 80 5.86 9.40 18.38
CA PRO A 80 6.75 9.45 17.23
C PRO A 80 6.20 8.65 16.06
N VAL A 81 6.41 9.15 14.84
CA VAL A 81 6.04 8.50 13.58
C VAL A 81 7.27 8.28 12.73
N LEU A 82 7.48 7.04 12.29
CA LEU A 82 8.49 6.69 11.29
C LEU A 82 7.80 6.21 10.01
N LEU A 83 8.01 6.93 8.92
CA LEU A 83 7.56 6.56 7.58
C LEU A 83 8.75 5.98 6.81
N ILE A 84 8.57 4.79 6.21
CA ILE A 84 9.62 4.13 5.40
C ILE A 84 9.05 3.85 4.01
N HIS A 85 9.80 4.20 2.97
CA HIS A 85 9.37 3.99 1.60
C HIS A 85 10.55 3.70 0.67
N GLY A 86 10.29 2.93 -0.41
CA GLY A 86 11.30 2.68 -1.44
C GLY A 86 11.46 3.89 -2.37
N GLU A 87 12.71 4.21 -2.72
CA GLU A 87 13.01 5.33 -3.61
C GLU A 87 12.33 5.20 -4.97
N LYS A 88 12.30 3.99 -5.55
CA LYS A 88 11.72 3.68 -6.86
C LYS A 88 10.25 3.28 -6.81
N ALA A 89 9.63 3.32 -5.64
CA ALA A 89 8.22 3.00 -5.52
C ALA A 89 7.37 4.12 -6.15
N HIS A 90 6.45 3.77 -7.06
CA HIS A 90 5.53 4.70 -7.70
C HIS A 90 4.65 5.47 -6.71
N SER A 91 4.46 4.91 -5.51
CA SER A 91 3.64 5.45 -4.41
C SER A 91 4.43 6.31 -3.40
N ARG A 92 5.70 6.61 -3.66
CA ARG A 92 6.58 7.36 -2.75
C ARG A 92 5.98 8.70 -2.31
N TYR A 93 5.30 9.39 -3.20
CA TYR A 93 4.66 10.68 -2.91
C TYR A 93 3.62 10.61 -1.78
N PHE A 94 2.99 9.45 -1.53
CA PHE A 94 2.08 9.28 -0.40
C PHE A 94 2.81 9.41 0.94
N SER A 95 3.99 8.82 1.07
CA SER A 95 4.80 8.94 2.29
C SER A 95 5.34 10.36 2.48
N GLU A 96 5.73 11.03 1.40
CA GLU A 96 6.16 12.43 1.44
C GLU A 96 5.02 13.37 1.85
N THR A 97 3.81 13.14 1.32
CA THR A 97 2.60 13.89 1.70
C THR A 97 2.23 13.63 3.16
N ALA A 98 2.27 12.38 3.60
CA ALA A 98 1.99 12.01 4.98
C ALA A 98 3.02 12.64 5.95
N TYR A 99 4.29 12.61 5.59
CA TYR A 99 5.35 13.25 6.36
C TYR A 99 5.14 14.76 6.48
N ALA A 100 4.79 15.42 5.39
CA ALA A 100 4.51 16.86 5.40
C ALA A 100 3.33 17.22 6.32
N ALA A 101 2.29 16.38 6.35
CA ALA A 101 1.07 16.61 7.14
C ALA A 101 1.20 16.20 8.62
N ALA A 102 2.09 15.26 8.96
CA ALA A 102 2.30 14.82 10.33
C ALA A 102 2.94 15.92 11.20
N ALA A 103 2.59 15.94 12.48
CA ALA A 103 3.27 16.77 13.49
C ALA A 103 4.51 16.05 14.06
N GLU A 104 5.37 16.80 14.71
CA GLU A 104 6.57 16.25 15.39
C GLU A 104 6.18 15.41 16.65
N PRO A 105 7.00 14.42 17.01
CA PRO A 105 8.23 13.96 16.34
C PRO A 105 7.93 13.03 15.17
N LYS A 106 8.58 13.27 14.04
CA LYS A 106 8.40 12.47 12.82
C LYS A 106 9.70 12.25 12.08
N GLU A 107 9.78 11.14 11.35
CA GLU A 107 10.91 10.80 10.51
C GLU A 107 10.44 10.17 9.19
N LEU A 108 11.12 10.49 8.09
CA LEU A 108 10.94 9.85 6.80
C LEU A 108 12.25 9.20 6.35
N MET A 109 12.22 7.90 6.11
CA MET A 109 13.34 7.13 5.59
C MET A 109 13.03 6.63 4.17
N ILE A 110 13.81 7.07 3.20
CA ILE A 110 13.74 6.58 1.82
C ILE A 110 14.85 5.56 1.61
N ILE A 111 14.47 4.35 1.20
CA ILE A 111 15.41 3.25 0.95
C ILE A 111 15.91 3.34 -0.49
N PRO A 112 17.21 3.60 -0.71
CA PRO A 112 17.77 3.75 -2.05
C PRO A 112 17.54 2.51 -2.92
N GLY A 113 17.12 2.73 -4.16
CA GLY A 113 16.93 1.68 -5.16
C GLY A 113 15.74 0.74 -4.94
N ALA A 114 15.11 0.75 -3.76
CA ALA A 114 14.01 -0.15 -3.43
C ALA A 114 12.71 0.23 -4.15
N THR A 115 11.99 -0.79 -4.60
CA THR A 115 10.63 -0.67 -5.13
C THR A 115 9.58 -0.78 -4.02
N HIS A 116 8.30 -0.67 -4.39
CA HIS A 116 7.23 -0.82 -3.41
C HIS A 116 7.18 -2.23 -2.79
N THR A 117 7.37 -3.26 -3.60
CA THR A 117 7.24 -4.67 -3.17
C THR A 117 8.51 -5.23 -2.52
N ASP A 118 9.65 -4.58 -2.66
CA ASP A 118 10.89 -5.03 -2.04
C ASP A 118 10.84 -4.93 -0.51
N LEU A 119 10.07 -3.98 0.00
CA LEU A 119 9.86 -3.83 1.45
C LEU A 119 8.81 -4.82 2.03
N TYR A 120 8.28 -5.75 1.23
CA TYR A 120 7.36 -6.78 1.72
C TYR A 120 8.08 -8.06 2.17
N ASP A 121 9.15 -8.44 1.47
CA ASP A 121 9.78 -9.75 1.64
C ASP A 121 11.30 -9.77 1.52
N GLN A 122 11.94 -8.70 1.04
CA GLN A 122 13.40 -8.68 0.90
C GLN A 122 14.07 -8.25 2.21
N ILE A 123 14.48 -9.23 2.98
CA ILE A 123 15.05 -9.04 4.33
C ILE A 123 16.25 -8.11 4.31
N ASP A 124 17.09 -8.20 3.28
CA ASP A 124 18.30 -7.39 3.13
C ASP A 124 18.00 -5.93 2.74
N VAL A 125 16.78 -5.64 2.29
CA VAL A 125 16.31 -4.31 1.88
C VAL A 125 15.52 -3.63 3.00
N ILE A 126 14.79 -4.42 3.78
CA ILE A 126 13.98 -3.92 4.90
C ILE A 126 14.92 -3.42 6.01
N PRO A 127 14.80 -2.15 6.47
CA PRO A 127 15.76 -1.56 7.43
C PRO A 127 15.46 -2.00 8.87
N PHE A 128 15.63 -3.29 9.18
CA PHE A 128 15.32 -3.86 10.50
C PHE A 128 16.11 -3.22 11.65
N ASP A 129 17.36 -2.82 11.41
CA ASP A 129 18.16 -2.14 12.43
C ASP A 129 17.55 -0.78 12.81
N LYS A 130 17.09 -0.02 11.79
CA LYS A 130 16.42 1.25 12.03
C LYS A 130 15.08 1.06 12.76
N LEU A 131 14.28 0.07 12.34
CA LEU A 131 13.03 -0.29 13.02
C LEU A 131 13.28 -0.67 14.47
N THR A 132 14.28 -1.52 14.71
CA THR A 132 14.65 -1.96 16.05
C THR A 132 15.10 -0.79 16.93
N ALA A 133 15.93 0.11 16.39
CA ALA A 133 16.40 1.29 17.11
C ALA A 133 15.22 2.23 17.44
N PHE A 134 14.34 2.48 16.48
CA PHE A 134 13.16 3.33 16.67
C PHE A 134 12.26 2.79 17.79
N PHE A 135 11.91 1.51 17.75
CA PHE A 135 11.06 0.93 18.77
C PHE A 135 11.74 0.85 20.15
N LYS A 136 13.04 0.52 20.22
CA LYS A 136 13.78 0.55 21.50
C LYS A 136 13.81 1.96 22.11
N GLN A 137 14.00 2.98 21.29
CA GLN A 137 14.03 4.37 21.76
C GLN A 137 12.69 4.86 22.29
N HIS A 138 11.58 4.45 21.68
CA HIS A 138 10.26 5.03 21.94
C HIS A 138 9.31 4.15 22.73
N LEU A 139 9.64 2.87 22.94
CA LEU A 139 8.86 1.92 23.75
C LEU A 139 9.58 1.48 25.01
N ALA A 140 10.81 1.95 25.26
CA ALA A 140 11.48 1.72 26.52
C ALA A 140 10.71 2.41 27.65
N ALA A 141 10.17 1.59 28.59
CA ALA A 141 9.51 2.07 29.80
C ALA A 141 10.55 2.60 30.79
#